data_d65e524edf7c6f0c039668f39557de29
#
_entry.id   d65e524edf7c6f0c039668f39557de29
#
_cell.length_a   1.000
_cell.length_b   1.000
_cell.length_c   1.000
_cell.angle_alpha   90.00
_cell.angle_beta   90.00
_cell.angle_gamma   90.00
#
_symmetry.space_group_name_H-M   'P 1'
#
loop_
_entity.id
_entity.type
_entity.pdbx_description
1 polymer ?
#
loop_
_entity_poly.entity_id
_entity_poly.type
_entity_poly.pdbx_seq_one_letter_code
_entity_poly.pdbx_strand_id
1 'polypeptide(L)'
;MKGLRFLLSRALQGLVVMLGVSALVFFALFLTGDPAALMMSPDASQAEIEAFRRAMGFDDPIWLQYLRFLGNLLQGDLGLSLRYQRPATDLLWERLPATALLALSALIWSSAIGMVLGVVSAVRKNSGLDFVIRVIALLGQAVPVFWLALLMILLFSLRLRWLPSSGMGGWQHLVMPSIALGAYYVSAMTRLVRASLIEVLGQNYIRTARAKG
;
A
#
# COMPACT_ATOMS: atom_id res chain seq x y z
N MET A 1 11.72 -7.77 -31.60
CA MET A 1 11.29 -6.36 -31.75
C MET A 1 9.96 -6.04 -31.06
N LYS A 2 8.94 -6.93 -31.02
CA LYS A 2 7.64 -6.67 -30.35
C LYS A 2 7.77 -6.50 -28.81
N GLY A 3 8.63 -7.27 -28.16
CA GLY A 3 8.82 -7.18 -26.70
C GLY A 3 9.47 -5.86 -26.25
N LEU A 4 10.49 -5.39 -26.95
CA LEU A 4 11.15 -4.13 -26.61
C LEU A 4 10.20 -2.92 -26.79
N ARG A 5 9.41 -2.91 -27.87
CA ARG A 5 8.39 -1.90 -28.11
C ARG A 5 7.31 -1.90 -27.02
N PHE A 6 6.91 -3.08 -26.55
CA PHE A 6 5.99 -3.22 -25.44
C PHE A 6 6.57 -2.65 -24.15
N LEU A 7 7.82 -3.01 -23.79
CA LEU A 7 8.48 -2.49 -22.58
C LEU A 7 8.65 -0.96 -22.63
N LEU A 8 9.10 -0.43 -23.76
CA LEU A 8 9.25 1.01 -23.95
C LEU A 8 7.91 1.74 -23.82
N SER A 9 6.83 1.21 -24.40
CA SER A 9 5.52 1.83 -24.28
C SER A 9 5.00 1.81 -22.83
N ARG A 10 5.27 0.75 -22.07
CA ARG A 10 4.92 0.65 -20.64
C ARG A 10 5.75 1.60 -19.79
N ALA A 11 7.06 1.69 -20.04
CA ALA A 11 7.94 2.64 -19.38
C ALA A 11 7.50 4.10 -19.62
N LEU A 12 7.19 4.43 -20.87
CA LEU A 12 6.70 5.78 -21.22
C LEU A 12 5.35 6.09 -20.55
N GLN A 13 4.40 5.14 -20.53
CA GLN A 13 3.13 5.30 -19.82
C GLN A 13 3.36 5.52 -18.31
N GLY A 14 4.25 4.73 -17.70
CA GLY A 14 4.63 4.90 -16.30
C GLY A 14 5.23 6.27 -16.02
N LEU A 15 6.13 6.75 -16.89
CA LEU A 15 6.74 8.06 -16.76
C LEU A 15 5.70 9.20 -16.86
N VAL A 16 4.79 9.12 -17.82
CA VAL A 16 3.70 10.11 -17.97
C VAL A 16 2.81 10.15 -16.73
N VAL A 17 2.45 8.98 -16.18
CA VAL A 17 1.65 8.91 -14.94
C VAL A 17 2.42 9.49 -13.77
N MET A 18 3.70 9.15 -13.59
CA MET A 18 4.52 9.71 -12.51
C MET A 18 4.65 11.22 -12.59
N LEU A 19 4.91 11.76 -13.78
CA LEU A 19 4.98 13.21 -14.01
C LEU A 19 3.62 13.88 -13.76
N GLY A 20 2.53 13.28 -14.23
CA GLY A 20 1.17 13.80 -14.00
C GLY A 20 0.80 13.84 -12.53
N VAL A 21 1.06 12.75 -11.80
CA VAL A 21 0.78 12.68 -10.34
C VAL A 21 1.67 13.63 -9.57
N SER A 22 2.98 13.70 -9.88
CA SER A 22 3.89 14.62 -9.20
C SER A 22 3.52 16.08 -9.43
N ALA A 23 3.13 16.44 -10.65
CA ALA A 23 2.64 17.78 -10.97
C ALA A 23 1.35 18.08 -10.19
N LEU A 24 0.38 17.17 -10.19
CA LEU A 24 -0.88 17.35 -9.49
C LEU A 24 -0.65 17.57 -7.98
N VAL A 25 0.16 16.74 -7.35
CA VAL A 25 0.48 16.87 -5.91
C VAL A 25 1.25 18.17 -5.63
N PHE A 26 2.24 18.50 -6.49
CA PHE A 26 3.03 19.73 -6.35
C PHE A 26 2.13 20.97 -6.43
N PHE A 27 1.29 21.09 -7.45
CA PHE A 27 0.39 22.24 -7.59
C PHE A 27 -0.70 22.27 -6.51
N ALA A 28 -1.21 21.10 -6.08
CA ALA A 28 -2.18 21.02 -5.00
C ALA A 28 -1.61 21.58 -3.67
N LEU A 29 -0.30 21.39 -3.42
CA LEU A 29 0.35 21.94 -2.21
C LEU A 29 0.24 23.47 -2.14
N PHE A 30 0.40 24.17 -3.27
CA PHE A 30 0.25 25.62 -3.33
C PHE A 30 -1.20 26.12 -3.16
N LEU A 31 -2.19 25.24 -3.39
CA LEU A 31 -3.59 25.57 -3.12
C LEU A 31 -3.94 25.48 -1.63
N THR A 32 -3.13 24.78 -0.82
CA THR A 32 -3.37 24.60 0.62
C THR A 32 -2.79 25.72 1.48
N GLY A 33 -1.96 26.61 0.90
CA GLY A 33 -1.38 27.74 1.60
C GLY A 33 0.00 28.12 1.09
N ASP A 34 0.62 29.10 1.77
CA ASP A 34 1.98 29.54 1.50
C ASP A 34 3.01 28.53 2.06
N PRO A 35 3.80 27.86 1.21
CA PRO A 35 4.81 26.91 1.67
C PRO A 35 5.81 27.53 2.66
N ALA A 36 6.19 28.80 2.48
CA ALA A 36 7.12 29.48 3.38
C ALA A 36 6.55 29.59 4.80
N ALA A 37 5.28 30.00 4.91
CA ALA A 37 4.61 30.09 6.19
C ALA A 37 4.42 28.73 6.88
N LEU A 38 4.17 27.67 6.10
CA LEU A 38 4.03 26.30 6.62
C LEU A 38 5.35 25.69 7.11
N MET A 39 6.49 26.16 6.59
CA MET A 39 7.83 25.67 6.95
C MET A 39 8.44 26.42 8.14
N MET A 40 7.95 27.61 8.44
CA MET A 40 8.43 28.44 9.55
C MET A 40 7.69 28.15 10.86
N SER A 41 8.28 28.59 11.97
CA SER A 41 7.61 28.53 13.28
C SER A 41 6.31 29.37 13.26
N PRO A 42 5.25 28.93 13.98
CA PRO A 42 4.03 29.74 14.13
C PRO A 42 4.28 31.17 14.67
N ASP A 43 5.38 31.36 15.39
CA ASP A 43 5.77 32.65 15.99
C ASP A 43 6.67 33.49 15.07
N ALA A 44 6.97 33.02 13.85
CA ALA A 44 7.82 33.73 12.91
C ALA A 44 7.18 35.05 12.46
N SER A 45 7.97 36.12 12.44
CA SER A 45 7.54 37.43 11.93
C SER A 45 7.33 37.40 10.41
N GLN A 46 6.49 38.30 9.88
CA GLN A 46 6.27 38.41 8.44
C GLN A 46 7.58 38.66 7.67
N ALA A 47 8.50 39.44 8.26
CA ALA A 47 9.79 39.73 7.65
C ALA A 47 10.68 38.48 7.51
N GLU A 48 10.64 37.59 8.51
CA GLU A 48 11.36 36.30 8.46
C GLU A 48 10.75 35.36 7.43
N ILE A 49 9.42 35.28 7.33
CA ILE A 49 8.71 34.49 6.33
C ILE A 49 9.05 34.96 4.92
N GLU A 50 9.07 36.28 4.68
CA GLU A 50 9.43 36.86 3.39
C GLU A 50 10.91 36.63 3.04
N ALA A 51 11.81 36.73 4.01
CA ALA A 51 13.23 36.44 3.83
C ALA A 51 13.43 34.95 3.47
N PHE A 52 12.73 34.02 4.16
CA PHE A 52 12.76 32.59 3.89
C PHE A 52 12.18 32.28 2.51
N ARG A 53 11.05 32.90 2.14
CA ARG A 53 10.42 32.74 0.82
C ARG A 53 11.40 33.07 -0.31
N ARG A 54 12.10 34.22 -0.19
CA ARG A 54 13.13 34.64 -1.16
C ARG A 54 14.32 33.70 -1.19
N ALA A 55 14.80 33.27 -0.04
CA ALA A 55 15.94 32.36 0.08
C ALA A 55 15.66 30.97 -0.55
N MET A 56 14.42 30.48 -0.44
CA MET A 56 13.98 29.20 -0.99
C MET A 56 13.48 29.29 -2.44
N GLY A 57 13.40 30.50 -3.01
CA GLY A 57 12.93 30.71 -4.38
C GLY A 57 11.42 30.46 -4.56
N PHE A 58 10.63 30.62 -3.51
CA PHE A 58 9.17 30.51 -3.58
C PHE A 58 8.49 31.71 -4.25
N ASP A 59 9.25 32.79 -4.50
CA ASP A 59 8.80 33.95 -5.28
C ASP A 59 8.88 33.71 -6.79
N ASP A 60 9.59 32.66 -7.23
CA ASP A 60 9.70 32.33 -8.63
C ASP A 60 8.37 31.78 -9.20
N PRO A 61 8.16 31.88 -10.51
CA PRO A 61 7.00 31.27 -11.15
C PRO A 61 6.87 29.79 -10.79
N ILE A 62 5.65 29.33 -10.47
CA ILE A 62 5.37 27.98 -9.96
C ILE A 62 5.88 26.86 -10.89
N TRP A 63 5.87 27.08 -12.22
CA TRP A 63 6.42 26.12 -13.17
C TRP A 63 7.94 25.97 -13.05
N LEU A 64 8.67 27.05 -12.69
CA LEU A 64 10.12 27.02 -12.47
C LEU A 64 10.44 26.26 -11.17
N GLN A 65 9.66 26.48 -10.12
CA GLN A 65 9.75 25.72 -8.88
C GLN A 65 9.53 24.22 -9.11
N TYR A 66 8.53 23.85 -9.95
CA TYR A 66 8.30 22.46 -10.32
C TYR A 66 9.47 21.85 -11.10
N LEU A 67 10.08 22.59 -12.02
CA LEU A 67 11.27 22.11 -12.75
C LEU A 67 12.47 21.90 -11.80
N ARG A 68 12.68 22.79 -10.83
CA ARG A 68 13.70 22.57 -9.78
C ARG A 68 13.39 21.33 -8.94
N PHE A 69 12.14 21.17 -8.54
CA PHE A 69 11.71 19.96 -7.83
C PHE A 69 12.04 18.68 -8.62
N LEU A 70 11.74 18.66 -9.92
CA LEU A 70 12.10 17.51 -10.77
C LEU A 70 13.63 17.32 -10.89
N GLY A 71 14.38 18.42 -10.97
CA GLY A 71 15.85 18.37 -11.00
C GLY A 71 16.44 17.78 -9.70
N ASN A 72 15.93 18.19 -8.56
CA ASN A 72 16.32 17.66 -7.26
C ASN A 72 15.92 16.18 -7.09
N LEU A 73 14.71 15.83 -7.55
CA LEU A 73 14.23 14.46 -7.54
C LEU A 73 15.13 13.51 -8.34
N LEU A 74 15.65 13.95 -9.50
CA LEU A 74 16.60 13.17 -10.30
C LEU A 74 17.95 12.95 -9.59
N GLN A 75 18.29 13.81 -8.65
CA GLN A 75 19.48 13.69 -7.78
C GLN A 75 19.19 12.91 -6.49
N GLY A 76 17.97 12.42 -6.30
CA GLY A 76 17.54 11.71 -5.10
C GLY A 76 17.18 12.61 -3.92
N ASP A 77 17.09 13.92 -4.14
CA ASP A 77 16.66 14.88 -3.13
C ASP A 77 15.13 15.10 -3.21
N LEU A 78 14.43 14.66 -2.16
CA LEU A 78 12.98 14.81 -2.00
C LEU A 78 12.60 16.09 -1.23
N GLY A 79 13.57 16.95 -0.93
CA GLY A 79 13.38 18.15 -0.12
C GLY A 79 13.25 17.87 1.38
N LEU A 80 12.85 18.89 2.11
CA LEU A 80 12.66 18.83 3.57
C LEU A 80 11.22 18.45 3.92
N SER A 81 11.08 17.57 4.90
CA SER A 81 9.79 17.28 5.51
C SER A 81 9.31 18.46 6.36
N LEU A 82 8.14 19.00 6.06
CA LEU A 82 7.52 20.09 6.81
C LEU A 82 7.30 19.73 8.28
N ARG A 83 6.97 18.47 8.56
CA ARG A 83 6.65 18.00 9.92
C ARG A 83 7.89 17.69 10.76
N TYR A 84 8.92 17.11 10.17
CA TYR A 84 10.08 16.60 10.90
C TYR A 84 11.32 17.47 10.77
N GLN A 85 11.30 18.50 9.90
CA GLN A 85 12.41 19.42 9.62
C GLN A 85 13.73 18.68 9.29
N ARG A 86 13.60 17.53 8.62
CA ARG A 86 14.71 16.65 8.19
C ARG A 86 14.54 16.31 6.72
N PRO A 87 15.59 15.88 6.02
CA PRO A 87 15.48 15.40 4.64
C PRO A 87 14.41 14.32 4.49
N ALA A 88 13.49 14.50 3.56
CA ALA A 88 12.41 13.55 3.33
C ALA A 88 12.95 12.18 2.86
N THR A 89 14.08 12.19 2.15
CA THR A 89 14.80 10.98 1.71
C THR A 89 15.21 10.12 2.90
N ASP A 90 15.79 10.70 3.95
CA ASP A 90 16.21 9.98 5.16
C ASP A 90 15.03 9.33 5.86
N LEU A 91 13.92 10.08 5.99
CA LEU A 91 12.68 9.57 6.59
C LEU A 91 12.09 8.40 5.79
N LEU A 92 12.17 8.49 4.46
CA LEU A 92 11.72 7.42 3.58
C LEU A 92 12.53 6.14 3.81
N TRP A 93 13.87 6.23 3.78
CA TRP A 93 14.74 5.07 4.00
C TRP A 93 14.62 4.49 5.41
N GLU A 94 14.40 5.32 6.41
CA GLU A 94 14.15 4.89 7.80
C GLU A 94 12.86 4.07 7.93
N ARG A 95 11.79 4.42 7.18
CA ARG A 95 10.46 3.79 7.30
C ARG A 95 10.24 2.65 6.32
N LEU A 96 10.96 2.64 5.21
CA LEU A 96 10.78 1.65 4.14
C LEU A 96 10.95 0.19 4.62
N PRO A 97 11.96 -0.17 5.44
CA PRO A 97 12.13 -1.55 5.90
C PRO A 97 10.93 -2.06 6.71
N ALA A 98 10.38 -1.24 7.60
CA ALA A 98 9.21 -1.60 8.41
C ALA A 98 7.97 -1.79 7.53
N THR A 99 7.77 -0.91 6.55
CA THR A 99 6.67 -1.01 5.58
C THR A 99 6.81 -2.26 4.71
N ALA A 100 8.02 -2.53 4.21
CA ALA A 100 8.29 -3.72 3.39
C ALA A 100 8.07 -5.01 4.19
N LEU A 101 8.55 -5.07 5.43
CA LEU A 101 8.38 -6.22 6.30
C LEU A 101 6.89 -6.49 6.59
N LEU A 102 6.12 -5.44 6.89
CA LEU A 102 4.68 -5.55 7.10
C LEU A 102 3.94 -6.00 5.85
N ALA A 103 4.26 -5.42 4.70
CA ALA A 103 3.65 -5.79 3.42
C ALA A 103 3.96 -7.24 3.03
N LEU A 104 5.22 -7.66 3.16
CA LEU A 104 5.64 -9.03 2.88
C LEU A 104 4.99 -10.04 3.83
N SER A 105 4.97 -9.75 5.14
CA SER A 105 4.32 -10.63 6.11
C SER A 105 2.82 -10.78 5.81
N ALA A 106 2.11 -9.67 5.55
CA ALA A 106 0.70 -9.71 5.16
C ALA A 106 0.48 -10.50 3.86
N LEU A 107 1.33 -10.30 2.85
CA LEU A 107 1.22 -10.99 1.56
C LEU A 107 1.45 -12.50 1.67
N ILE A 108 2.50 -12.93 2.39
CA ILE A 108 2.89 -14.33 2.50
C ILE A 108 1.78 -15.13 3.18
N TRP A 109 1.36 -14.75 4.39
CA TRP A 109 0.35 -15.53 5.11
C TRP A 109 -1.01 -15.46 4.43
N SER A 110 -1.41 -14.30 3.89
CA SER A 110 -2.70 -14.15 3.21
C SER A 110 -2.79 -14.96 1.92
N SER A 111 -1.70 -15.00 1.15
CA SER A 111 -1.61 -15.84 -0.05
C SER A 111 -1.67 -17.33 0.31
N ALA A 112 -0.94 -17.77 1.32
CA ALA A 112 -0.94 -19.15 1.77
C ALA A 112 -2.34 -19.60 2.22
N ILE A 113 -2.97 -18.85 3.12
CA ILE A 113 -4.31 -19.17 3.63
C ILE A 113 -5.35 -19.06 2.52
N GLY A 114 -5.32 -17.98 1.74
CA GLY A 114 -6.27 -17.76 0.64
C GLY A 114 -6.20 -18.86 -0.42
N MET A 115 -4.99 -19.34 -0.74
CA MET A 115 -4.79 -20.46 -1.66
C MET A 115 -5.39 -21.75 -1.10
N VAL A 116 -5.09 -22.11 0.14
CA VAL A 116 -5.63 -23.32 0.80
C VAL A 116 -7.16 -23.26 0.85
N LEU A 117 -7.73 -22.17 1.29
CA LEU A 117 -9.18 -22.00 1.36
C LEU A 117 -9.84 -22.05 -0.03
N GLY A 118 -9.21 -21.44 -1.04
CA GLY A 118 -9.68 -21.46 -2.42
C GLY A 118 -9.70 -22.88 -3.01
N VAL A 119 -8.62 -23.63 -2.80
CA VAL A 119 -8.53 -25.04 -3.25
C VAL A 119 -9.57 -25.91 -2.53
N VAL A 120 -9.66 -25.83 -1.21
CA VAL A 120 -10.65 -26.61 -0.43
C VAL A 120 -12.08 -26.29 -0.87
N SER A 121 -12.39 -25.02 -1.07
CA SER A 121 -13.69 -24.54 -1.54
C SER A 121 -14.02 -25.05 -2.95
N ALA A 122 -13.04 -25.08 -3.85
CA ALA A 122 -13.23 -25.56 -5.22
C ALA A 122 -13.41 -27.08 -5.30
N VAL A 123 -12.58 -27.84 -4.56
CA VAL A 123 -12.65 -29.32 -4.55
C VAL A 123 -13.94 -29.79 -3.89
N ARG A 124 -14.42 -29.08 -2.88
CA ARG A 124 -15.69 -29.39 -2.19
C ARG A 124 -16.85 -28.49 -2.64
N LYS A 125 -16.87 -28.15 -3.92
CA LYS A 125 -17.88 -27.28 -4.52
C LYS A 125 -19.30 -27.72 -4.12
N ASN A 126 -20.15 -26.75 -3.77
CA ASN A 126 -21.55 -26.92 -3.35
C ASN A 126 -21.75 -27.68 -2.02
N SER A 127 -20.70 -27.92 -1.24
CA SER A 127 -20.80 -28.46 0.11
C SER A 127 -21.03 -27.36 1.16
N GLY A 128 -21.43 -27.77 2.40
CA GLY A 128 -21.52 -26.84 3.54
C GLY A 128 -20.19 -26.13 3.84
N LEU A 129 -19.05 -26.83 3.63
CA LEU A 129 -17.73 -26.24 3.83
C LEU A 129 -17.43 -25.16 2.77
N ASP A 130 -17.79 -25.39 1.50
CA ASP A 130 -17.70 -24.36 0.46
C ASP A 130 -18.55 -23.14 0.80
N PHE A 131 -19.76 -23.36 1.32
CA PHE A 131 -20.62 -22.25 1.75
C PHE A 131 -19.97 -21.42 2.87
N VAL A 132 -19.47 -22.07 3.92
CA VAL A 132 -18.81 -21.38 5.06
C VAL A 132 -17.58 -20.60 4.58
N ILE A 133 -16.71 -21.19 3.76
CA ILE A 133 -15.53 -20.50 3.23
C ILE A 133 -15.93 -19.26 2.41
N ARG A 134 -16.97 -19.34 1.58
CA ARG A 134 -17.46 -18.20 0.82
C ARG A 134 -18.03 -17.11 1.70
N VAL A 135 -18.74 -17.46 2.77
CA VAL A 135 -19.26 -16.47 3.75
C VAL A 135 -18.09 -15.77 4.46
N ILE A 136 -17.10 -16.53 4.93
CA ILE A 136 -15.89 -15.96 5.57
C ILE A 136 -15.14 -15.02 4.59
N ALA A 137 -14.97 -15.45 3.34
CA ALA A 137 -14.34 -14.63 2.32
C ALA A 137 -15.14 -13.35 2.01
N LEU A 138 -16.47 -13.40 2.04
CA LEU A 138 -17.31 -12.22 1.88
C LEU A 138 -17.15 -11.24 3.05
N LEU A 139 -17.20 -11.75 4.28
CA LEU A 139 -17.01 -10.96 5.49
C LEU A 139 -15.63 -10.29 5.55
N GLY A 140 -14.57 -11.04 5.21
CA GLY A 140 -13.20 -10.49 5.19
C GLY A 140 -12.99 -9.37 4.17
N GLN A 141 -13.84 -9.27 3.15
CA GLN A 141 -13.82 -8.16 2.19
C GLN A 141 -14.74 -7.01 2.61
N ALA A 142 -15.84 -7.30 3.28
CA ALA A 142 -16.83 -6.31 3.71
C ALA A 142 -16.35 -5.50 4.93
N VAL A 143 -15.51 -6.11 5.77
CA VAL A 143 -15.04 -5.49 7.02
C VAL A 143 -13.93 -4.46 6.71
N PRO A 144 -14.08 -3.18 7.12
CA PRO A 144 -13.03 -2.19 6.97
C PRO A 144 -11.76 -2.58 7.74
N VAL A 145 -10.60 -2.47 7.09
CA VAL A 145 -9.29 -2.88 7.68
C VAL A 145 -9.02 -2.19 9.01
N PHE A 146 -9.29 -0.88 9.10
CA PHE A 146 -9.07 -0.12 10.33
C PHE A 146 -9.96 -0.62 11.48
N TRP A 147 -11.21 -0.98 11.20
CA TRP A 147 -12.14 -1.49 12.20
C TRP A 147 -11.69 -2.86 12.73
N LEU A 148 -11.27 -3.76 11.83
CA LEU A 148 -10.69 -5.05 12.21
C LEU A 148 -9.44 -4.85 13.09
N ALA A 149 -8.54 -3.92 12.70
CA ALA A 149 -7.36 -3.61 13.49
C ALA A 149 -7.70 -3.11 14.90
N LEU A 150 -8.68 -2.21 15.03
CA LEU A 150 -9.15 -1.71 16.33
C LEU A 150 -9.74 -2.84 17.21
N LEU A 151 -10.55 -3.73 16.62
CA LEU A 151 -11.08 -4.89 17.35
C LEU A 151 -9.97 -5.83 17.81
N MET A 152 -8.96 -6.06 16.99
CA MET A 152 -7.81 -6.88 17.35
C MET A 152 -7.01 -6.25 18.49
N ILE A 153 -6.77 -4.93 18.46
CA ILE A 153 -6.13 -4.22 19.57
C ILE A 153 -6.96 -4.34 20.85
N LEU A 154 -8.26 -4.11 20.78
CA LEU A 154 -9.16 -4.21 21.92
C LEU A 154 -9.12 -5.61 22.55
N LEU A 155 -9.18 -6.65 21.72
CA LEU A 155 -9.24 -8.03 22.19
C LEU A 155 -7.86 -8.54 22.63
N PHE A 156 -6.87 -8.52 21.71
CA PHE A 156 -5.59 -9.18 21.94
C PHE A 156 -4.59 -8.35 22.75
N SER A 157 -4.68 -7.02 22.68
CA SER A 157 -3.78 -6.16 23.44
C SER A 157 -4.37 -5.70 24.77
N LEU A 158 -5.57 -5.14 24.77
CA LEU A 158 -6.14 -4.55 25.99
C LEU A 158 -6.79 -5.58 26.90
N ARG A 159 -7.59 -6.51 26.35
CA ARG A 159 -8.25 -7.53 27.18
C ARG A 159 -7.37 -8.73 27.51
N LEU A 160 -6.79 -9.37 26.50
CA LEU A 160 -6.01 -10.60 26.67
C LEU A 160 -4.55 -10.33 27.04
N ARG A 161 -4.02 -9.15 26.69
CA ARG A 161 -2.62 -8.73 26.91
C ARG A 161 -1.59 -9.69 26.29
N TRP A 162 -1.95 -10.30 25.14
CA TRP A 162 -1.10 -11.24 24.43
C TRP A 162 -0.13 -10.55 23.47
N LEU A 163 -0.56 -9.45 22.85
CA LEU A 163 0.15 -8.75 21.81
C LEU A 163 0.24 -7.25 22.13
N PRO A 164 1.33 -6.58 21.72
CA PRO A 164 1.50 -5.15 21.94
C PRO A 164 0.51 -4.34 21.08
N SER A 165 -0.02 -3.24 21.61
CA SER A 165 -0.97 -2.37 20.91
C SER A 165 -0.34 -1.48 19.84
N SER A 166 0.96 -1.18 19.96
CA SER A 166 1.69 -0.23 19.11
C SER A 166 3.19 -0.45 19.21
N GLY A 167 3.94 0.31 18.42
CA GLY A 167 5.40 0.29 18.42
C GLY A 167 5.99 -0.58 17.31
N MET A 168 7.33 -0.60 17.26
CA MET A 168 8.14 -1.44 16.38
C MET A 168 9.08 -2.29 17.24
N GLY A 169 9.27 -3.56 16.85
CA GLY A 169 10.09 -4.47 17.63
C GLY A 169 10.06 -5.87 17.03
N GLY A 170 9.93 -6.89 17.86
CA GLY A 170 9.89 -8.29 17.44
C GLY A 170 8.63 -8.65 16.62
N TRP A 171 8.54 -9.92 16.24
CA TRP A 171 7.45 -10.47 15.42
C TRP A 171 6.04 -10.21 16.00
N GLN A 172 5.92 -10.07 17.33
CA GLN A 172 4.65 -9.78 18.01
C GLN A 172 3.97 -8.48 17.52
N HIS A 173 4.77 -7.46 17.16
CA HIS A 173 4.27 -6.19 16.65
C HIS A 173 3.74 -6.30 15.21
N LEU A 174 4.12 -7.34 14.47
CA LEU A 174 3.68 -7.58 13.10
C LEU A 174 2.37 -8.38 13.01
N VAL A 175 2.03 -9.17 14.02
CA VAL A 175 0.90 -10.12 13.97
C VAL A 175 -0.41 -9.41 13.68
N MET A 176 -0.83 -8.50 14.55
CA MET A 176 -2.12 -7.82 14.39
C MET A 176 -2.20 -6.99 13.11
N PRO A 177 -1.25 -6.10 12.80
CA PRO A 177 -1.34 -5.29 11.58
C PRO A 177 -1.23 -6.12 10.30
N SER A 178 -0.44 -7.18 10.27
CA SER A 178 -0.38 -8.05 9.10
C SER A 178 -1.68 -8.84 8.89
N ILE A 179 -2.32 -9.32 9.97
CA ILE A 179 -3.63 -9.99 9.87
C ILE A 179 -4.70 -9.01 9.38
N ALA A 180 -4.75 -7.81 9.95
CA ALA A 180 -5.72 -6.81 9.52
C ALA A 180 -5.58 -6.44 8.03
N LEU A 181 -4.35 -6.18 7.57
CA LEU A 181 -4.06 -5.91 6.16
C LEU A 181 -4.34 -7.12 5.26
N GLY A 182 -3.94 -8.30 5.69
CA GLY A 182 -4.05 -9.52 4.90
C GLY A 182 -5.46 -10.07 4.79
N ALA A 183 -6.39 -9.75 5.68
CA ALA A 183 -7.76 -10.29 5.69
C ALA A 183 -8.50 -10.05 4.37
N TYR A 184 -8.38 -8.86 3.81
CA TYR A 184 -8.91 -8.53 2.49
C TYR A 184 -8.30 -9.39 1.39
N TYR A 185 -6.97 -9.58 1.41
CA TYR A 185 -6.25 -10.36 0.40
C TYR A 185 -6.53 -11.85 0.49
N VAL A 186 -6.71 -12.41 1.71
CA VAL A 186 -7.19 -13.80 1.90
C VAL A 186 -8.51 -13.98 1.14
N SER A 187 -9.44 -13.07 1.32
CA SER A 187 -10.76 -13.13 0.70
C SER A 187 -10.69 -13.05 -0.83
N ALA A 188 -9.90 -12.13 -1.36
CA ALA A 188 -9.70 -11.95 -2.80
C ALA A 188 -9.01 -13.20 -3.42
N MET A 189 -7.95 -13.69 -2.78
CA MET A 189 -7.21 -14.88 -3.22
C MET A 189 -8.06 -16.15 -3.19
N THR A 190 -8.82 -16.34 -2.10
CA THR A 190 -9.75 -17.48 -1.97
C THR A 190 -10.73 -17.54 -3.13
N ARG A 191 -11.34 -16.43 -3.50
CA ARG A 191 -12.30 -16.37 -4.61
C ARG A 191 -11.64 -16.56 -5.95
N LEU A 192 -10.46 -15.96 -6.17
CA LEU A 192 -9.71 -16.08 -7.41
C LEU A 192 -9.30 -17.55 -7.65
N VAL A 193 -8.66 -18.17 -6.66
CA VAL A 193 -8.21 -19.56 -6.72
C VAL A 193 -9.40 -20.51 -6.90
N ARG A 194 -10.49 -20.30 -6.16
CA ARG A 194 -11.71 -21.10 -6.30
C ARG A 194 -12.27 -21.02 -7.71
N ALA A 195 -12.42 -19.82 -8.27
CA ALA A 195 -12.99 -19.63 -9.59
C ALA A 195 -12.12 -20.30 -10.66
N SER A 196 -10.81 -20.04 -10.66
CA SER A 196 -9.86 -20.63 -11.62
C SER A 196 -9.81 -22.15 -11.51
N LEU A 197 -9.81 -22.70 -10.29
CA LEU A 197 -9.75 -24.14 -10.12
C LEU A 197 -11.04 -24.85 -10.55
N ILE A 198 -12.22 -24.25 -10.30
CA ILE A 198 -13.49 -24.81 -10.80
C ILE A 198 -13.52 -24.81 -12.33
N GLU A 199 -13.02 -23.75 -12.97
CA GLU A 199 -12.92 -23.67 -14.42
C GLU A 199 -12.01 -24.78 -14.98
N VAL A 200 -10.80 -24.92 -14.42
CA VAL A 200 -9.84 -25.96 -14.81
C VAL A 200 -10.39 -27.38 -14.60
N LEU A 201 -10.98 -27.65 -13.43
CA LEU A 201 -11.56 -28.95 -13.12
C LEU A 201 -12.74 -29.35 -14.04
N GLY A 202 -13.37 -28.38 -14.69
CA GLY A 202 -14.43 -28.55 -15.67
C GLY A 202 -13.94 -28.88 -17.09
N GLN A 203 -12.65 -28.76 -17.39
CA GLN A 203 -12.08 -28.94 -18.73
C GLN A 203 -12.12 -30.38 -19.19
N ASN A 204 -12.24 -30.59 -20.50
CA ASN A 204 -12.34 -31.90 -21.11
C ASN A 204 -11.13 -32.81 -20.87
N TYR A 205 -9.92 -32.25 -20.81
CA TYR A 205 -8.70 -33.01 -20.52
C TYR A 205 -8.70 -33.62 -19.12
N ILE A 206 -9.27 -32.91 -18.12
CA ILE A 206 -9.44 -33.45 -16.77
C ILE A 206 -10.43 -34.60 -16.75
N ARG A 207 -11.53 -34.49 -17.51
CA ARG A 207 -12.51 -35.59 -17.67
C ARG A 207 -11.86 -36.81 -18.31
N THR A 208 -11.06 -36.60 -19.36
CA THR A 208 -10.30 -37.66 -20.02
C THR A 208 -9.27 -38.31 -19.09
N ALA A 209 -8.54 -37.50 -18.31
CA ALA A 209 -7.58 -38.02 -17.34
C ALA A 209 -8.26 -38.93 -16.29
N ARG A 210 -9.39 -38.47 -15.72
CA ARG A 210 -10.17 -39.28 -14.77
C ARG A 210 -10.73 -40.57 -15.35
N ALA A 211 -11.08 -40.59 -16.65
CA ALA A 211 -11.56 -41.79 -17.33
C ALA A 211 -10.45 -42.85 -17.57
N LYS A 212 -9.18 -42.43 -17.55
CA LYS A 212 -8.02 -43.30 -17.69
C LYS A 212 -7.45 -43.82 -16.36
N GLY A 213 -8.00 -43.44 -15.22
CA GLY A 213 -7.50 -43.71 -13.85
C GLY A 213 -6.65 -42.54 -13.41
#